data_3f89c387d57fd95d1b3ad02954889f50
#
_entry.id   3f89c387d57fd95d1b3ad02954889f50
#
_cell.length_a   1.000
_cell.length_b   1.000
_cell.length_c   1.000
_cell.angle_alpha   90.00
_cell.angle_beta   90.00
_cell.angle_gamma   90.00
#
_symmetry.space_group_name_H-M   'P 1'
#
loop_
_entity.id
_entity.type
_entity.pdbx_description
1 polymer ?
#
loop_
_entity_poly.entity_id
_entity_poly.type
_entity_poly.pdbx_seq_one_letter_code
_entity_poly.pdbx_strand_id
1 'polypeptide(L)'
;MQQRNFKKQLVLVGGGHANIQVLKIQCMNEYSELHTILISDRYESTYSGLTPSYIQNQLEKKDLSIDLQRLCFNAGATFIKDNITSLDASKNYINLKNHPSIYYDILSI
;
A
#
# COMPACT_ATOMS: atom_id res chain seq x y z
N MET A 1 22.30 -19.53 11.93
CA MET A 1 22.19 -18.93 11.59
C MET A 1 21.41 -18.35 11.37
N GLN A 2 21.33 -17.92 11.35
CA GLN A 2 20.61 -17.39 11.00
C GLN A 2 20.43 -16.99 10.00
N GLN A 3 19.91 -17.19 9.64
CA GLN A 3 19.69 -16.86 8.64
C GLN A 3 19.11 -15.78 8.42
N ARG A 4 19.31 -15.30 7.80
CA ARG A 4 18.75 -14.34 7.59
C ARG A 4 17.97 -14.30 6.63
N ASN A 5 16.97 -13.88 6.72
CA ASN A 5 16.10 -13.77 5.69
C ASN A 5 16.16 -12.42 5.20
N PHE A 6 16.74 -12.22 4.07
CA PHE A 6 16.78 -10.92 3.50
C PHE A 6 15.52 -10.74 2.71
N LYS A 7 14.50 -10.28 3.35
CA LYS A 7 13.29 -9.93 2.64
C LYS A 7 13.51 -8.64 1.90
N LYS A 8 13.08 -8.59 0.67
CA LYS A 8 13.06 -7.33 -0.06
C LYS A 8 11.89 -6.51 0.44
N GLN A 9 12.08 -5.21 0.51
CA GLN A 9 11.05 -4.31 1.01
C GLN A 9 10.40 -3.58 -0.13
N LEU A 10 9.11 -3.84 -0.33
CA LEU A 10 8.29 -3.18 -1.32
C LEU A 10 7.46 -2.11 -0.64
N VAL A 11 7.63 -0.86 -1.05
CA VAL A 11 6.88 0.23 -0.48
C VAL A 11 5.90 0.76 -1.52
N LEU A 12 4.63 0.77 -1.15
CA LEU A 12 3.55 1.29 -1.97
C LEU A 12 3.13 2.63 -1.40
N VAL A 13 3.13 3.66 -2.22
CA VAL A 13 2.77 4.99 -1.79
C VAL A 13 1.42 5.38 -2.37
N GLY A 14 0.47 5.59 -1.47
CA GLY A 14 -0.88 5.97 -1.86
C GLY A 14 -1.79 4.79 -2.09
N GLY A 15 -3.08 5.02 -1.89
CA GLY A 15 -4.09 3.98 -2.10
C GLY A 15 -4.64 3.97 -3.51
N GLY A 16 -3.79 4.17 -4.50
CA GLY A 16 -4.22 4.14 -5.88
C GLY A 16 -4.55 2.74 -6.36
N HIS A 17 -5.16 2.68 -7.54
CA HIS A 17 -5.66 1.42 -8.07
C HIS A 17 -4.55 0.37 -8.20
N ALA A 18 -3.40 0.76 -8.73
CA ALA A 18 -2.31 -0.20 -8.95
C ALA A 18 -1.83 -0.79 -7.63
N ASN A 19 -1.69 0.05 -6.60
CA ASN A 19 -1.24 -0.43 -5.30
C ASN A 19 -2.26 -1.34 -4.64
N ILE A 20 -3.53 -1.04 -4.81
CA ILE A 20 -4.59 -1.88 -4.28
C ILE A 20 -4.57 -3.25 -4.97
N GLN A 21 -4.33 -3.27 -6.27
CA GLN A 21 -4.25 -4.55 -7.00
C GLN A 21 -3.08 -5.39 -6.49
N VAL A 22 -1.94 -4.78 -6.22
CA VAL A 22 -0.81 -5.50 -5.66
C VAL A 22 -1.20 -6.16 -4.33
N LEU A 23 -1.86 -5.40 -3.46
CA LEU A 23 -2.27 -5.93 -2.16
C LEU A 23 -3.30 -7.04 -2.31
N LYS A 24 -4.23 -6.92 -3.25
CA LYS A 24 -5.22 -7.97 -3.48
C LYS A 24 -4.57 -9.26 -3.95
N ILE A 25 -3.57 -9.14 -4.81
CA ILE A 25 -2.84 -10.32 -5.27
C ILE A 25 -2.12 -10.96 -4.08
N GLN A 26 -1.57 -10.17 -3.19
CA GLN A 26 -0.87 -10.69 -2.02
C GLN A 26 -1.83 -11.35 -1.02
N CYS A 27 -3.09 -10.93 -1.00
CA CYS A 27 -4.07 -11.63 -0.17
C CYS A 27 -4.29 -13.05 -0.63
N MET A 28 -4.13 -13.30 -1.92
CA MET A 28 -4.38 -14.63 -2.50
C MET A 28 -3.13 -15.48 -2.57
N ASN A 29 -1.97 -14.85 -2.54
CA ASN A 29 -0.69 -15.54 -2.67
C ASN A 29 0.26 -15.05 -1.60
N GLU A 30 0.92 -15.98 -0.96
CA GLU A 30 1.87 -15.63 0.07
C GLU A 30 3.24 -15.36 -0.54
N TYR A 31 3.80 -14.19 -0.26
CA TYR A 31 5.12 -13.82 -0.74
C TYR A 31 6.04 -13.67 0.46
N SER A 32 6.56 -14.79 0.94
CA SER A 32 7.31 -14.81 2.19
C SER A 32 8.62 -14.04 2.13
N GLU A 33 9.14 -13.79 0.93
CA GLU A 33 10.40 -13.07 0.79
C GLU A 33 10.20 -11.59 0.51
N LEU A 34 8.96 -11.12 0.59
CA LEU A 34 8.64 -9.75 0.31
C LEU A 34 7.93 -9.13 1.49
N HIS A 35 8.51 -8.06 2.01
CA HIS A 35 7.86 -7.29 3.07
C HIS A 35 7.23 -6.06 2.42
N THR A 36 5.92 -5.97 2.46
CA THR A 36 5.18 -4.91 1.80
C THR A 36 4.70 -3.89 2.81
N ILE A 37 4.91 -2.62 2.50
CA ILE A 37 4.46 -1.51 3.34
C ILE A 37 3.64 -0.58 2.45
N LEU A 38 2.43 -0.24 2.91
CA LEU A 38 1.62 0.77 2.25
C LEU A 38 1.63 2.03 3.08
N ILE A 39 2.00 3.14 2.45
CA ILE A 39 1.97 4.46 3.09
C ILE A 39 0.88 5.27 2.43
N SER A 40 -0.07 5.76 3.23
CA SER A 40 -1.17 6.56 2.73
C SER A 40 -1.54 7.60 3.76
N ASP A 41 -2.01 8.75 3.29
CA ASP A 41 -2.50 9.78 4.17
C ASP A 41 -3.97 9.56 4.54
N ARG A 42 -4.57 8.47 4.07
CA ARG A 42 -5.96 8.13 4.33
C ARG A 42 -6.08 6.68 4.72
N TYR A 43 -7.11 6.38 5.51
CA TYR A 43 -7.41 5.00 5.87
C TYR A 43 -8.21 4.28 4.79
N GLU A 44 -8.79 5.02 3.86
CA GLU A 44 -9.67 4.44 2.85
C GLU A 44 -9.31 4.94 1.47
N SER A 45 -9.62 4.11 0.48
CA SER A 45 -9.49 4.50 -0.91
C SER A 45 -10.81 4.28 -1.62
N THR A 46 -11.03 5.02 -2.69
CA THR A 46 -12.27 4.94 -3.45
C THR A 46 -12.00 4.42 -4.84
N TYR A 47 -12.84 3.52 -5.30
CA TYR A 47 -12.73 2.91 -6.62
C TYR A 47 -13.48 3.67 -7.70
N SER A 48 -13.84 4.91 -7.46
CA SER A 48 -14.76 5.63 -8.32
C SER A 48 -14.33 5.65 -9.79
N GLY A 49 -13.05 5.66 -10.05
CA GLY A 49 -12.56 5.75 -11.43
C GLY A 49 -12.70 4.47 -12.24
N LEU A 50 -13.05 3.35 -11.60
CA LEU A 50 -13.10 2.06 -12.26
C LEU A 50 -14.51 1.58 -12.52
N THR A 51 -15.51 2.30 -12.05
CA THR A 51 -16.88 1.86 -12.12
C THR A 51 -17.63 2.71 -13.12
N PRO A 52 -18.33 2.10 -14.08
CA PRO A 52 -19.18 2.88 -14.98
C PRO A 52 -20.18 3.70 -14.19
N SER A 53 -20.51 4.87 -14.70
CA SER A 53 -21.32 5.81 -13.94
C SER A 53 -22.71 5.26 -13.60
N TYR A 54 -23.29 4.46 -14.49
CA TYR A 54 -24.60 3.90 -14.17
C TYR A 54 -24.55 2.91 -13.01
N ILE A 55 -23.44 2.22 -12.84
CA ILE A 55 -23.26 1.32 -11.70
C ILE A 55 -23.01 2.14 -10.44
N GLN A 56 -22.23 3.22 -10.56
CA GLN A 56 -22.00 4.10 -9.41
C GLN A 56 -23.28 4.66 -8.85
N ASN A 57 -24.25 4.95 -9.71
CA ASN A 57 -25.52 5.50 -9.26
C ASN A 57 -26.35 4.48 -8.48
N GLN A 58 -26.07 3.19 -8.67
CA GLN A 58 -26.80 2.14 -7.99
C GLN A 58 -26.12 1.68 -6.71
N LEU A 59 -24.86 2.02 -6.56
CA LEU A 59 -24.09 1.64 -5.37
C LEU A 59 -24.02 2.80 -4.42
N GLU A 60 -24.09 2.50 -3.13
CA GLU A 60 -23.83 3.52 -2.13
C GLU A 60 -22.34 3.83 -2.14
N LYS A 61 -22.00 5.04 -1.75
CA LYS A 61 -20.61 5.44 -1.76
C LYS A 61 -19.72 4.53 -0.93
N LYS A 62 -20.23 4.05 0.19
CA LYS A 62 -19.45 3.15 1.03
C LYS A 62 -19.09 1.86 0.33
N ASP A 63 -19.85 1.46 -0.68
CA ASP A 63 -19.56 0.24 -1.41
C ASP A 63 -18.38 0.39 -2.35
N LEU A 64 -17.98 1.62 -2.61
CA LEU A 64 -16.82 1.90 -3.45
C LEU A 64 -15.57 2.18 -2.65
N SER A 65 -15.70 2.21 -1.34
CA SER A 65 -14.56 2.50 -0.47
C SER A 65 -13.86 1.23 -0.06
N ILE A 66 -12.55 1.30 0.04
CA ILE A 66 -11.73 0.18 0.47
C ILE A 66 -10.99 0.59 1.73
N ASP A 67 -11.14 -0.22 2.77
CA ASP A 67 -10.42 -0.03 4.02
C ASP A 67 -8.99 -0.51 3.80
N LEU A 68 -8.07 0.42 3.68
CA LEU A 68 -6.69 0.12 3.35
C LEU A 68 -5.99 -0.62 4.49
N GLN A 69 -6.33 -0.29 5.72
CA GLN A 69 -5.71 -0.96 6.86
C GLN A 69 -6.10 -2.43 6.89
N ARG A 70 -7.36 -2.72 6.64
CA ARG A 70 -7.82 -4.10 6.62
C ARG A 70 -7.24 -4.87 5.45
N LEU A 71 -7.15 -4.20 4.29
CA LEU A 71 -6.56 -4.84 3.12
C LEU A 71 -5.11 -5.20 3.38
N CYS A 72 -4.34 -4.31 4.01
CA CYS A 72 -2.97 -4.60 4.37
C CYS A 72 -2.89 -5.76 5.36
N PHE A 73 -3.76 -5.78 6.33
CA PHE A 73 -3.77 -6.87 7.29
C PHE A 73 -3.99 -8.21 6.60
N ASN A 74 -4.95 -8.26 5.69
CA ASN A 74 -5.25 -9.50 4.97
C ASN A 74 -4.13 -9.91 4.02
N ALA A 75 -3.38 -8.94 3.52
CA ALA A 75 -2.28 -9.19 2.60
C ALA A 75 -0.97 -9.52 3.33
N GLY A 76 -0.95 -9.40 4.64
CA GLY A 76 0.28 -9.56 5.40
C GLY A 76 1.21 -8.38 5.26
N ALA A 77 0.69 -7.21 4.90
CA ALA A 77 1.46 -6.00 4.70
C ALA A 77 1.31 -5.08 5.90
N THR A 78 2.23 -4.12 5.99
CA THR A 78 2.20 -3.11 7.04
C THR A 78 1.55 -1.85 6.48
N PHE A 79 0.63 -1.27 7.23
CA PHE A 79 -0.01 -0.02 6.85
C PHE A 79 0.53 1.12 7.71
N ILE A 80 0.96 2.21 7.06
CA ILE A 80 1.43 3.39 7.77
C ILE A 80 0.62 4.58 7.27
N LYS A 81 -0.10 5.22 8.19
CA LYS A 81 -0.84 6.43 7.85
C LYS A 81 0.07 7.63 8.10
N ASP A 82 0.55 8.22 7.02
CA ASP A 82 1.45 9.35 7.13
C ASP A 82 1.53 10.05 5.77
N ASN A 83 2.23 11.17 5.77
CA ASN A 83 2.54 11.91 4.57
C ASN A 83 4.01 11.79 4.28
N ILE A 84 4.34 11.70 3.00
CA ILE A 84 5.73 11.66 2.56
C ILE A 84 6.21 13.08 2.41
N THR A 85 7.36 13.38 3.03
CA THR A 85 7.94 14.71 2.95
C THR A 85 8.99 14.80 1.87
N SER A 86 9.71 13.73 1.61
CA SER A 86 10.73 13.73 0.56
C SER A 86 11.12 12.31 0.23
N LEU A 87 11.83 12.16 -0.88
CA LEU A 87 12.32 10.89 -1.36
C LEU A 87 13.80 11.02 -1.65
N ASP A 88 14.60 10.14 -1.06
CA ASP A 88 16.04 10.10 -1.33
C ASP A 88 16.32 8.90 -2.21
N ALA A 89 16.28 9.12 -3.51
CA ALA A 89 16.44 8.04 -4.47
C ALA A 89 17.86 7.48 -4.49
N SER A 90 18.85 8.28 -4.09
CA SER A 90 20.22 7.82 -4.10
C SER A 90 20.48 6.80 -2.99
N LYS A 91 19.74 6.87 -1.90
CA LYS A 91 19.90 5.96 -0.77
C LYS A 91 18.71 5.05 -0.59
N ASN A 92 17.68 5.19 -1.44
CA ASN A 92 16.47 4.38 -1.38
C ASN A 92 15.73 4.52 -0.06
N TYR A 93 15.55 5.77 0.37
CA TYR A 93 14.80 6.07 1.57
C TYR A 93 13.64 6.99 1.29
N ILE A 94 12.56 6.78 2.01
CA ILE A 94 11.40 7.65 1.98
C ILE A 94 11.32 8.33 3.33
N ASN A 95 11.24 9.67 3.33
CA ASN A 95 11.13 10.42 4.56
C ASN A 95 9.68 10.74 4.84
N LEU A 96 9.24 10.47 6.06
CA LEU A 96 7.86 10.64 6.46
C LEU A 96 7.74 11.79 7.44
N LYS A 97 6.55 12.35 7.52
CA LYS A 97 6.32 13.50 8.39
C LYS A 97 6.33 13.10 9.86
N ASN A 98 5.71 12.00 10.21
CA ASN A 98 5.51 11.61 11.60
C ASN A 98 6.16 10.29 11.98
N HIS A 99 6.85 9.65 11.07
CA HIS A 99 7.49 8.36 11.31
C HIS A 99 8.93 8.41 10.83
N PRO A 100 9.76 7.46 11.29
CA PRO A 100 11.14 7.39 10.80
C PRO A 100 11.17 7.08 9.31
N SER A 101 12.31 7.41 8.69
CA SER A 101 12.51 7.12 7.28
C SER A 101 12.45 5.62 7.02
N ILE A 102 11.96 5.25 5.84
CA ILE A 102 11.77 3.86 5.47
C ILE A 102 12.60 3.56 4.24
N TYR A 103 13.35 2.47 4.34
CA TYR A 103 14.13 1.96 3.22
C TYR A 103 13.24 1.17 2.27
N TYR A 104 13.53 1.24 0.97
CA TYR A 104 12.79 0.43 0.01
C TYR A 104 13.76 -0.21 -0.97
N ASP A 105 13.44 -1.43 -1.37
CA ASP A 105 14.08 -2.09 -2.51
C ASP A 105 13.30 -1.81 -3.78
N ILE A 106 11.98 -1.77 -3.67
CA ILE A 106 11.07 -1.50 -4.78
C ILE A 106 10.06 -0.49 -4.30
N LEU A 107 9.81 0.52 -5.15
CA LEU A 107 8.88 1.59 -4.82
C LEU A 107 7.82 1.69 -5.90
N SER A 108 6.57 1.75 -5.48
CA SER A 108 5.43 1.95 -6.37
C SER A 108 4.61 3.14 -5.90
N ILE A 109 4.41 4.08 -6.79
CA ILE A 109 3.65 5.29 -6.48
C ILE A 109 2.41 5.37 -7.36
#